data_ccaa0c41397e65b3b7a58e430e7192d0
#
_entry.id   ccaa0c41397e65b3b7a58e430e7192d0
#
_cell.length_a   1.000
_cell.length_b   1.000
_cell.length_c   1.000
_cell.angle_alpha   90.00
_cell.angle_beta   90.00
_cell.angle_gamma   90.00
#
_symmetry.space_group_name_H-M   'P 1'
#
loop_
_entity.id
_entity.type
_entity.pdbx_description
1 polymer ?
#
loop_
_entity_poly.entity_id
_entity_poly.type
_entity_poly.pdbx_seq_one_letter_code
_entity_poly.pdbx_strand_id
1 'polypeptide(L)'
;MLRPSLASLSLSVSDTSTKKPIVIHHHNNLTMGGTEKMCQIFLKHFIKDNTFDHYVAYKADGDNTREPYFKEIVGPEKMICYESPAKLLNTIHGLKPFILHRYSAGIPEYPFVSEIKQHTKHFISTSVFGNQDDTIDISKVIYVSKHVQHMAGKTGIPEKGIYYPDHSVVRNPIEAPYSTENLREELGIPDDAFVFGRIGRDDASIYENINIRAYAEVERDDVFLVLVAPSRECRSDVGRFGIKNAKYIERTTDEVRLSKFFNTIDVQAHARKDGECNSGAHYEGFAHRVPLISHYGTTFQGHLETTGGGGFVVLSGDVEEYTRIMKAFIDKEVDYEALSEAAYQQYQKVTDVKMSAAQLNIYKSLL
;
A
#
# COMPACT_ATOMS: atom_id res chain seq x y z
N MET A 1 -12.68 25.11 -77.96
CA MET A 1 -13.09 25.28 -76.57
C MET A 1 -12.60 24.07 -75.77
N LEU A 2 -11.50 24.24 -75.05
CA LEU A 2 -10.89 23.23 -74.20
C LEU A 2 -11.25 23.54 -72.75
N ARG A 3 -11.86 22.59 -72.06
CA ARG A 3 -12.16 22.71 -70.58
C ARG A 3 -10.92 22.26 -69.82
N PRO A 4 -10.49 22.98 -68.79
CA PRO A 4 -9.42 22.50 -67.90
C PRO A 4 -9.93 21.44 -66.92
N SER A 5 -9.13 20.39 -66.78
CA SER A 5 -9.26 19.31 -65.82
C SER A 5 -9.02 19.80 -64.40
N LEU A 6 -9.99 19.61 -63.53
CA LEU A 6 -9.82 19.79 -62.08
C LEU A 6 -8.99 18.63 -61.51
N ALA A 7 -7.74 18.90 -61.22
CA ALA A 7 -6.91 17.99 -60.44
C ALA A 7 -7.42 17.99 -58.97
N SER A 8 -7.86 16.83 -58.49
CA SER A 8 -8.24 16.58 -57.11
C SER A 8 -6.99 16.66 -56.22
N LEU A 9 -6.88 17.73 -55.44
CA LEU A 9 -5.97 17.82 -54.31
C LEU A 9 -6.46 16.86 -53.21
N SER A 10 -5.84 15.70 -53.11
CA SER A 10 -5.96 14.83 -51.95
C SER A 10 -5.16 15.47 -50.81
N LEU A 11 -5.85 16.13 -49.90
CA LEU A 11 -5.28 16.50 -48.59
C LEU A 11 -4.99 15.20 -47.83
N SER A 12 -3.71 14.81 -47.80
CA SER A 12 -3.23 13.81 -46.85
C SER A 12 -3.37 14.43 -45.46
N VAL A 13 -4.38 14.00 -44.71
CA VAL A 13 -4.45 14.23 -43.29
C VAL A 13 -3.26 13.49 -42.71
N SER A 14 -2.20 14.22 -42.39
CA SER A 14 -1.11 13.69 -41.58
C SER A 14 -1.71 13.35 -40.21
N ASP A 15 -1.79 12.07 -39.93
CA ASP A 15 -2.14 11.55 -38.60
C ASP A 15 -1.03 11.93 -37.62
N THR A 16 -1.08 13.16 -37.10
CA THR A 16 -0.22 13.60 -35.99
C THR A 16 -0.82 13.05 -34.71
N SER A 17 -0.77 11.72 -34.55
CA SER A 17 -0.97 11.15 -33.22
C SER A 17 0.20 11.62 -32.36
N THR A 18 -0.01 12.68 -31.59
CA THR A 18 0.97 13.15 -30.62
C THR A 18 1.24 12.03 -29.66
N LYS A 19 2.47 11.47 -29.71
CA LYS A 19 2.89 10.36 -28.86
C LYS A 19 2.70 10.78 -27.39
N LYS A 20 1.95 9.99 -26.61
CA LYS A 20 1.70 10.28 -25.20
C LYS A 20 2.99 10.33 -24.41
N PRO A 21 3.09 11.23 -23.40
CA PRO A 21 4.22 11.21 -22.48
C PRO A 21 4.31 9.89 -21.73
N ILE A 22 5.51 9.32 -21.66
CA ILE A 22 5.75 8.03 -21.00
C ILE A 22 5.99 8.23 -19.51
N VAL A 23 5.33 7.41 -18.68
CA VAL A 23 5.62 7.25 -17.24
C VAL A 23 6.12 5.84 -17.01
N ILE A 24 7.32 5.72 -16.44
CA ILE A 24 7.86 4.43 -15.98
C ILE A 24 7.69 4.34 -14.46
N HIS A 25 6.97 3.32 -14.00
CA HIS A 25 6.82 2.95 -12.59
C HIS A 25 7.90 1.93 -12.23
N HIS A 26 8.86 2.31 -11.39
CA HIS A 26 9.99 1.47 -11.03
C HIS A 26 9.83 0.86 -9.63
N HIS A 27 9.97 -0.46 -9.56
CA HIS A 27 10.06 -1.27 -8.35
C HIS A 27 11.34 -2.09 -8.36
N ASN A 28 11.88 -2.42 -7.18
CA ASN A 28 12.95 -3.41 -7.12
C ASN A 28 12.44 -4.79 -7.55
N ASN A 29 11.33 -5.23 -6.93
CA ASN A 29 10.65 -6.48 -7.27
C ASN A 29 9.14 -6.24 -7.23
N LEU A 30 8.37 -7.11 -7.85
CA LEU A 30 6.90 -7.07 -7.82
C LEU A 30 6.36 -8.08 -6.79
N THR A 31 6.70 -7.84 -5.52
CA THR A 31 6.35 -8.73 -4.42
C THR A 31 4.88 -8.60 -3.99
N MET A 32 4.47 -9.37 -2.98
CA MET A 32 3.15 -9.23 -2.34
C MET A 32 3.06 -8.01 -1.40
N GLY A 33 4.01 -7.07 -1.47
CA GLY A 33 4.06 -5.89 -0.60
C GLY A 33 2.95 -4.87 -0.84
N GLY A 34 2.74 -4.01 0.17
CA GLY A 34 1.75 -2.93 0.09
C GLY A 34 2.10 -1.86 -0.95
N THR A 35 3.39 -1.63 -1.20
CA THR A 35 3.87 -0.65 -2.19
C THR A 35 3.53 -1.06 -3.61
N GLU A 36 3.70 -2.34 -3.93
CA GLU A 36 3.35 -2.92 -5.22
C GLU A 36 1.83 -2.96 -5.41
N LYS A 37 1.06 -3.32 -4.38
CA LYS A 37 -0.41 -3.24 -4.40
C LYS A 37 -0.88 -1.81 -4.64
N MET A 38 -0.29 -0.84 -3.97
CA MET A 38 -0.58 0.58 -4.16
C MET A 38 -0.39 1.01 -5.63
N CYS A 39 0.77 0.68 -6.23
CA CYS A 39 1.04 0.99 -7.64
C CYS A 39 0.06 0.28 -8.58
N GLN A 40 -0.26 -0.97 -8.31
CA GLN A 40 -1.25 -1.74 -9.08
C GLN A 40 -2.62 -1.05 -9.10
N ILE A 41 -3.09 -0.58 -7.94
CA ILE A 41 -4.38 0.13 -7.84
C ILE A 41 -4.31 1.45 -8.60
N PHE A 42 -3.25 2.23 -8.47
CA PHE A 42 -3.07 3.47 -9.23
C PHE A 42 -3.12 3.23 -10.75
N LEU A 43 -2.43 2.21 -11.23
CA LEU A 43 -2.39 1.89 -12.67
C LEU A 43 -3.76 1.53 -13.24
N LYS A 44 -4.62 0.83 -12.49
CA LYS A 44 -6.01 0.56 -12.91
C LYS A 44 -6.79 1.83 -13.24
N HIS A 45 -6.49 2.94 -12.56
CA HIS A 45 -7.10 4.25 -12.80
C HIS A 45 -6.37 5.06 -13.88
N PHE A 46 -5.04 5.06 -13.86
CA PHE A 46 -4.24 5.85 -14.80
C PHE A 46 -4.42 5.44 -16.26
N ILE A 47 -4.57 4.14 -16.52
CA ILE A 47 -4.83 3.63 -17.88
C ILE A 47 -6.18 4.12 -18.40
N LYS A 48 -7.20 4.23 -17.53
CA LYS A 48 -8.51 4.76 -17.90
C LYS A 48 -8.47 6.25 -18.24
N ASP A 49 -7.62 7.03 -17.58
CA ASP A 49 -7.45 8.47 -17.83
C ASP A 49 -6.78 8.73 -19.20
N ASN A 50 -5.90 7.84 -19.65
CA ASN A 50 -5.31 7.85 -20.98
C ASN A 50 -4.43 9.08 -21.33
N THR A 51 -4.04 9.91 -20.34
CA THR A 51 -3.15 11.07 -20.55
C THR A 51 -1.72 10.64 -20.81
N PHE A 52 -1.26 9.61 -20.12
CA PHE A 52 0.11 9.08 -20.20
C PHE A 52 0.14 7.65 -20.75
N ASP A 53 1.32 7.25 -21.23
CA ASP A 53 1.62 5.86 -21.56
C ASP A 53 2.45 5.25 -20.42
N HIS A 54 1.90 4.22 -19.74
CA HIS A 54 2.44 3.69 -18.49
C HIS A 54 3.22 2.39 -18.72
N TYR A 55 4.45 2.34 -18.20
CA TYR A 55 5.33 1.18 -18.19
C TYR A 55 5.67 0.80 -16.76
N VAL A 56 5.99 -0.49 -16.51
CA VAL A 56 6.42 -1.00 -15.22
C VAL A 56 7.79 -1.61 -15.35
N ALA A 57 8.76 -1.12 -14.55
CA ALA A 57 10.13 -1.61 -14.54
C ALA A 57 10.44 -2.33 -13.22
N TYR A 58 11.08 -3.51 -13.28
CA TYR A 58 11.39 -4.33 -12.11
C TYR A 58 12.58 -5.26 -12.39
N LYS A 59 13.30 -5.69 -11.33
CA LYS A 59 14.40 -6.64 -11.44
C LYS A 59 13.91 -8.05 -11.75
N ALA A 60 14.67 -8.77 -12.58
CA ALA A 60 14.39 -10.15 -12.94
C ALA A 60 14.59 -11.13 -11.76
N ASP A 61 15.57 -10.82 -10.90
CA ASP A 61 15.89 -11.62 -9.72
C ASP A 61 14.99 -11.24 -8.53
N GLY A 62 14.40 -12.23 -7.89
CA GLY A 62 13.59 -12.06 -6.69
C GLY A 62 12.14 -12.50 -6.81
N ASP A 63 11.36 -12.19 -5.77
CA ASP A 63 9.93 -12.50 -5.71
C ASP A 63 9.14 -11.50 -6.57
N ASN A 64 8.58 -11.98 -7.68
CA ASN A 64 7.75 -11.21 -8.60
C ASN A 64 6.32 -11.76 -8.66
N THR A 65 5.76 -12.17 -7.53
CA THR A 65 4.42 -12.80 -7.41
C THR A 65 3.30 -11.92 -8.00
N ARG A 66 3.45 -10.58 -7.98
CA ARG A 66 2.46 -9.65 -8.56
C ARG A 66 2.66 -9.35 -10.05
N GLU A 67 3.69 -9.86 -10.68
CA GLU A 67 3.96 -9.62 -12.11
C GLU A 67 2.75 -9.89 -13.03
N PRO A 68 2.00 -11.01 -12.87
CA PRO A 68 0.83 -11.31 -13.72
C PRO A 68 -0.24 -10.21 -13.65
N TYR A 69 -0.50 -9.65 -12.47
CA TYR A 69 -1.47 -8.58 -12.29
C TYR A 69 -1.06 -7.27 -13.01
N PHE A 70 0.23 -6.94 -12.96
CA PHE A 70 0.75 -5.79 -13.71
C PHE A 70 0.67 -6.00 -15.21
N LYS A 71 1.01 -7.20 -15.70
CA LYS A 71 0.86 -7.58 -17.12
C LYS A 71 -0.57 -7.45 -17.63
N GLU A 72 -1.54 -7.86 -16.80
CA GLU A 72 -2.97 -7.72 -17.14
C GLU A 72 -3.37 -6.24 -17.28
N ILE A 73 -2.81 -5.36 -16.45
CA ILE A 73 -3.17 -3.93 -16.43
C ILE A 73 -2.50 -3.16 -17.57
N VAL A 74 -1.16 -3.26 -17.73
CA VAL A 74 -0.43 -2.41 -18.67
C VAL A 74 -0.15 -3.07 -20.03
N GLY A 75 -0.30 -4.39 -20.15
CA GLY A 75 0.12 -5.21 -21.28
C GLY A 75 1.56 -5.71 -21.14
N PRO A 76 1.86 -6.92 -21.62
CA PRO A 76 3.18 -7.53 -21.50
C PRO A 76 4.28 -6.71 -22.19
N GLU A 77 3.97 -5.99 -23.27
CA GLU A 77 4.89 -5.15 -24.05
C GLU A 77 5.36 -3.89 -23.28
N LYS A 78 4.67 -3.53 -22.19
CA LYS A 78 5.02 -2.39 -21.33
C LYS A 78 5.68 -2.81 -20.01
N MET A 79 5.98 -4.09 -19.88
CA MET A 79 6.72 -4.64 -18.75
C MET A 79 8.22 -4.64 -19.06
N ILE A 80 9.02 -3.96 -18.25
CA ILE A 80 10.47 -3.83 -18.38
C ILE A 80 11.12 -4.68 -17.28
N CYS A 81 11.32 -5.96 -17.58
CA CYS A 81 12.09 -6.86 -16.73
C CYS A 81 13.59 -6.68 -17.01
N TYR A 82 14.41 -6.32 -16.01
CA TYR A 82 15.83 -6.08 -16.20
C TYR A 82 16.70 -6.91 -15.26
N GLU A 83 17.82 -7.41 -15.77
CA GLU A 83 18.80 -8.23 -15.05
C GLU A 83 19.94 -7.41 -14.47
N SER A 84 20.14 -6.18 -14.94
CA SER A 84 21.21 -5.30 -14.47
C SER A 84 20.81 -3.83 -14.62
N PRO A 85 21.38 -2.94 -13.77
CA PRO A 85 21.19 -1.50 -13.90
C PRO A 85 21.50 -0.96 -15.30
N ALA A 86 22.52 -1.48 -15.97
CA ALA A 86 22.90 -1.06 -17.33
C ALA A 86 21.80 -1.38 -18.37
N LYS A 87 21.14 -2.54 -18.27
CA LYS A 87 20.00 -2.86 -19.14
C LYS A 87 18.84 -1.90 -18.95
N LEU A 88 18.52 -1.58 -17.67
CA LEU A 88 17.47 -0.62 -17.38
C LEU A 88 17.81 0.78 -17.94
N LEU A 89 19.02 1.27 -17.74
CA LEU A 89 19.47 2.58 -18.25
C LEU A 89 19.39 2.64 -19.78
N ASN A 90 19.80 1.59 -20.49
CA ASN A 90 19.67 1.52 -21.94
C ASN A 90 18.20 1.58 -22.39
N THR A 91 17.29 0.91 -21.68
CA THR A 91 15.85 0.96 -21.97
C THR A 91 15.28 2.34 -21.72
N ILE A 92 15.61 2.98 -20.60
CA ILE A 92 15.21 4.35 -20.26
C ILE A 92 15.75 5.33 -21.31
N HIS A 93 17.01 5.20 -21.71
CA HIS A 93 17.61 6.01 -22.77
C HIS A 93 16.84 5.90 -24.10
N GLY A 94 16.42 4.69 -24.48
CA GLY A 94 15.63 4.46 -25.69
C GLY A 94 14.22 5.02 -25.62
N LEU A 95 13.54 4.84 -24.48
CA LEU A 95 12.16 5.27 -24.27
C LEU A 95 12.02 6.78 -24.03
N LYS A 96 13.04 7.42 -23.42
CA LYS A 96 13.04 8.84 -23.04
C LYS A 96 11.79 9.21 -22.24
N PRO A 97 11.55 8.59 -21.07
CA PRO A 97 10.32 8.82 -20.31
C PRO A 97 10.20 10.29 -19.89
N PHE A 98 8.96 10.78 -19.89
CA PHE A 98 8.63 12.07 -19.33
C PHE A 98 8.75 12.05 -17.81
N ILE A 99 8.27 10.95 -17.16
CA ILE A 99 8.39 10.70 -15.73
C ILE A 99 9.00 9.32 -15.50
N LEU A 100 10.02 9.25 -14.65
CA LEU A 100 10.40 8.04 -13.94
C LEU A 100 9.93 8.16 -12.51
N HIS A 101 8.99 7.31 -12.09
CA HIS A 101 8.47 7.27 -10.73
C HIS A 101 9.00 6.03 -10.00
N ARG A 102 9.84 6.24 -9.00
CA ARG A 102 10.41 5.19 -8.16
C ARG A 102 9.59 5.01 -6.89
N TYR A 103 9.25 3.75 -6.61
CA TYR A 103 8.63 3.31 -5.35
C TYR A 103 9.71 2.66 -4.50
N SER A 104 10.18 3.33 -3.45
CA SER A 104 11.32 2.85 -2.68
C SER A 104 11.17 3.06 -1.18
N ALA A 105 12.01 2.34 -0.43
CA ALA A 105 12.17 2.54 1.01
C ALA A 105 12.96 3.82 1.36
N GLY A 106 13.33 4.64 0.36
CA GLY A 106 14.13 5.85 0.55
C GLY A 106 15.63 5.57 0.67
N ILE A 107 16.09 4.39 0.27
CA ILE A 107 17.53 4.06 0.21
C ILE A 107 18.03 4.39 -1.19
N PRO A 108 19.08 5.23 -1.33
CA PRO A 108 19.69 5.52 -2.63
C PRO A 108 20.23 4.24 -3.27
N GLU A 109 19.90 4.04 -4.55
CA GLU A 109 20.44 2.91 -5.32
C GLU A 109 21.41 3.43 -6.37
N TYR A 110 22.70 3.38 -6.07
CA TYR A 110 23.78 3.71 -7.01
C TYR A 110 24.04 2.57 -8.01
N PRO A 111 24.35 2.85 -9.29
CA PRO A 111 24.57 4.16 -9.94
C PRO A 111 23.29 4.81 -10.50
N PHE A 112 22.15 4.31 -10.10
CA PHE A 112 20.85 4.52 -10.72
C PHE A 112 20.44 5.98 -10.83
N VAL A 113 20.81 6.79 -9.84
CA VAL A 113 20.21 8.11 -9.68
C VAL A 113 20.87 9.20 -10.50
N SER A 114 22.18 9.28 -10.56
CA SER A 114 22.91 10.33 -11.29
C SER A 114 22.80 10.18 -12.81
N GLU A 115 22.63 8.94 -13.30
CA GLU A 115 22.56 8.64 -14.73
C GLU A 115 21.13 8.76 -15.28
N ILE A 116 20.11 8.46 -14.47
CA ILE A 116 18.71 8.49 -14.88
C ILE A 116 18.25 9.88 -15.31
N LYS A 117 18.65 10.94 -14.58
CA LYS A 117 18.25 12.31 -14.87
C LYS A 117 18.58 12.76 -16.28
N GLN A 118 19.64 12.24 -16.87
CA GLN A 118 20.00 12.54 -18.25
C GLN A 118 19.00 12.01 -19.29
N HIS A 119 18.17 11.06 -18.88
CA HIS A 119 17.27 10.30 -19.75
C HIS A 119 15.78 10.46 -19.42
N THR A 120 15.44 11.13 -18.34
CA THR A 120 14.06 11.45 -17.96
C THR A 120 13.89 12.94 -17.71
N LYS A 121 12.72 13.49 -18.04
CA LYS A 121 12.44 14.91 -17.78
C LYS A 121 12.17 15.16 -16.29
N HIS A 122 11.46 14.23 -15.64
CA HIS A 122 11.11 14.31 -14.22
C HIS A 122 11.40 13.00 -13.51
N PHE A 123 12.06 13.08 -12.36
CA PHE A 123 12.26 11.96 -11.45
C PHE A 123 11.43 12.17 -10.20
N ILE A 124 10.50 11.25 -9.93
CA ILE A 124 9.62 11.25 -8.75
C ILE A 124 9.99 10.08 -7.85
N SER A 125 9.98 10.29 -6.55
CA SER A 125 10.17 9.21 -5.55
C SER A 125 8.99 9.16 -4.59
N THR A 126 8.39 7.97 -4.41
CA THR A 126 7.48 7.71 -3.30
C THR A 126 8.26 7.17 -2.12
N SER A 127 8.25 7.91 -1.00
CA SER A 127 8.86 7.51 0.26
C SER A 127 7.83 6.80 1.15
N VAL A 128 8.13 5.54 1.49
CA VAL A 128 7.22 4.69 2.29
C VAL A 128 7.59 4.72 3.77
N PHE A 129 8.89 4.80 4.11
CA PHE A 129 9.38 4.67 5.48
C PHE A 129 10.02 5.95 6.06
N GLY A 130 9.96 7.06 5.35
CA GLY A 130 10.53 8.32 5.81
C GLY A 130 12.05 8.40 5.72
N ASN A 131 12.73 7.37 5.21
CA ASN A 131 14.13 7.46 4.86
C ASN A 131 14.29 8.48 3.73
N GLN A 132 15.27 9.37 3.87
CA GLN A 132 15.56 10.32 2.81
C GLN A 132 16.36 9.65 1.72
N ASP A 133 15.93 9.89 0.50
CA ASP A 133 16.77 9.72 -0.66
C ASP A 133 17.68 10.95 -0.72
N ASP A 134 18.98 10.78 -0.57
CA ASP A 134 19.99 11.87 -0.65
C ASP A 134 20.30 12.29 -2.08
N THR A 135 19.46 11.87 -3.01
CA THR A 135 19.53 12.23 -4.41
C THR A 135 19.05 13.64 -4.62
N ILE A 136 19.98 14.55 -4.98
CA ILE A 136 19.70 15.96 -5.26
C ILE A 136 18.84 16.18 -6.52
N ASP A 137 18.55 15.14 -7.28
CA ASP A 137 17.93 15.19 -8.61
C ASP A 137 16.44 14.81 -8.63
N ILE A 138 15.83 14.62 -7.46
CA ILE A 138 14.39 14.31 -7.36
C ILE A 138 13.57 15.57 -7.68
N SER A 139 12.72 15.50 -8.70
CA SER A 139 11.81 16.59 -9.07
C SER A 139 10.68 16.74 -8.05
N LYS A 140 10.19 15.62 -7.48
CA LYS A 140 9.12 15.61 -6.49
C LYS A 140 9.21 14.38 -5.60
N VAL A 141 8.97 14.55 -4.29
CA VAL A 141 8.81 13.46 -3.32
C VAL A 141 7.33 13.31 -2.95
N ILE A 142 6.83 12.09 -2.98
CA ILE A 142 5.49 11.73 -2.52
C ILE A 142 5.63 10.91 -1.23
N TYR A 143 5.00 11.36 -0.16
CA TYR A 143 4.96 10.65 1.12
C TYR A 143 3.64 9.91 1.28
N VAL A 144 3.70 8.68 1.80
CA VAL A 144 2.50 7.86 2.01
C VAL A 144 1.65 8.30 3.22
N SER A 145 2.19 9.18 4.07
CA SER A 145 1.46 9.76 5.20
C SER A 145 2.12 11.07 5.67
N LYS A 146 1.40 11.87 6.46
CA LYS A 146 1.97 13.04 7.14
C LYS A 146 3.02 12.62 8.17
N HIS A 147 2.86 11.46 8.80
CA HIS A 147 3.86 10.91 9.70
C HIS A 147 5.19 10.67 8.97
N VAL A 148 5.15 10.01 7.80
CA VAL A 148 6.34 9.76 6.97
C VAL A 148 6.97 11.07 6.51
N GLN A 149 6.17 12.05 6.08
CA GLN A 149 6.64 13.39 5.73
C GLN A 149 7.34 14.07 6.90
N HIS A 150 6.76 13.98 8.10
CA HIS A 150 7.36 14.56 9.32
C HIS A 150 8.68 13.88 9.69
N MET A 151 8.76 12.57 9.59
CA MET A 151 10.00 11.83 9.83
C MET A 151 11.10 12.21 8.84
N ALA A 152 10.78 12.31 7.55
CA ALA A 152 11.70 12.75 6.52
C ALA A 152 12.21 14.19 6.79
N GLY A 153 11.33 15.08 7.26
CA GLY A 153 11.72 16.45 7.66
C GLY A 153 12.66 16.50 8.86
N LYS A 154 12.54 15.57 9.81
CA LYS A 154 13.45 15.47 10.96
C LYS A 154 14.83 14.91 10.60
N THR A 155 14.88 14.03 9.60
CA THR A 155 16.13 13.44 9.10
C THR A 155 16.75 14.27 8.00
N GLY A 156 16.14 15.43 7.64
CA GLY A 156 16.68 16.40 6.70
C GLY A 156 18.14 16.69 7.02
N ILE A 157 18.98 16.69 5.99
CA ILE A 157 20.39 17.05 6.09
C ILE A 157 20.52 18.48 5.53
N PRO A 158 20.02 19.52 6.25
CA PRO A 158 20.17 20.90 5.84
C PRO A 158 21.65 21.26 5.61
N GLU A 159 22.54 20.60 6.37
CA GLU A 159 23.98 20.75 6.30
C GLU A 159 24.57 20.30 4.95
N LYS A 160 23.89 19.41 4.20
CA LYS A 160 24.27 19.03 2.84
C LYS A 160 23.59 19.83 1.76
N GLY A 161 22.76 20.82 2.11
CA GLY A 161 22.02 21.64 1.14
C GLY A 161 20.97 20.85 0.35
N ILE A 162 20.58 19.66 0.85
CA ILE A 162 19.56 18.83 0.19
C ILE A 162 18.19 19.31 0.68
N TYR A 163 17.52 20.06 -0.17
CA TYR A 163 16.14 20.47 0.01
C TYR A 163 15.31 19.75 -1.03
N TYR A 164 14.23 19.07 -0.60
CA TYR A 164 13.22 18.59 -1.52
C TYR A 164 12.30 19.76 -1.89
N PRO A 165 12.44 20.33 -3.10
CA PRO A 165 11.78 21.59 -3.44
C PRO A 165 10.26 21.47 -3.53
N ASP A 166 9.76 20.26 -3.74
CA ASP A 166 8.32 20.01 -3.88
C ASP A 166 7.96 18.62 -3.33
N HIS A 167 6.98 18.57 -2.44
CA HIS A 167 6.50 17.34 -1.82
C HIS A 167 4.98 17.33 -1.69
N SER A 168 4.44 16.13 -1.70
CA SER A 168 3.01 15.86 -1.55
C SER A 168 2.77 14.66 -0.66
N VAL A 169 1.59 14.59 -0.05
CA VAL A 169 1.15 13.40 0.68
C VAL A 169 0.05 12.71 -0.14
N VAL A 170 0.34 11.47 -0.58
CA VAL A 170 -0.65 10.60 -1.22
C VAL A 170 -0.63 9.26 -0.49
N ARG A 171 -1.70 8.97 0.25
CA ARG A 171 -1.81 7.75 1.04
C ARG A 171 -2.00 6.52 0.15
N ASN A 172 -1.84 5.34 0.75
CA ASN A 172 -2.15 4.10 0.06
C ASN A 172 -3.62 4.11 -0.42
N PRO A 173 -3.89 3.89 -1.70
CA PRO A 173 -5.24 3.79 -2.24
C PRO A 173 -5.89 2.48 -1.77
N ILE A 174 -7.14 2.53 -1.38
CA ILE A 174 -7.90 1.37 -0.93
C ILE A 174 -9.14 1.20 -1.80
N GLU A 175 -9.27 0.04 -2.42
CA GLU A 175 -10.43 -0.34 -3.21
C GLU A 175 -11.63 -0.63 -2.30
N ALA A 176 -12.83 -0.55 -2.85
CA ALA A 176 -14.05 -0.97 -2.14
C ALA A 176 -14.01 -2.46 -1.82
N PRO A 177 -14.75 -2.93 -0.81
CA PRO A 177 -14.87 -4.36 -0.50
C PRO A 177 -15.24 -5.21 -1.73
N TYR A 178 -14.53 -6.34 -1.89
CA TYR A 178 -14.75 -7.27 -3.01
C TYR A 178 -15.85 -8.30 -2.75
N SER A 179 -16.28 -8.45 -1.49
CA SER A 179 -17.29 -9.41 -1.08
C SER A 179 -18.07 -8.91 0.12
N THR A 180 -19.32 -9.33 0.24
CA THR A 180 -20.16 -9.19 1.45
C THR A 180 -20.26 -10.49 2.25
N GLU A 181 -19.72 -11.61 1.73
CA GLU A 181 -19.67 -12.88 2.42
C GLU A 181 -18.56 -12.90 3.48
N ASN A 182 -18.64 -13.79 4.45
CA ASN A 182 -17.63 -14.05 5.48
C ASN A 182 -17.07 -15.48 5.38
N LEU A 183 -16.16 -15.84 6.29
CA LEU A 183 -15.53 -17.17 6.39
C LEU A 183 -15.93 -17.92 7.66
N ARG A 184 -16.97 -17.49 8.40
CA ARG A 184 -17.34 -18.10 9.69
C ARG A 184 -17.64 -19.58 9.56
N GLU A 185 -18.47 -19.99 8.60
CA GLU A 185 -18.80 -21.40 8.34
C GLU A 185 -17.55 -22.21 7.98
N GLU A 186 -16.71 -21.72 7.04
CA GLU A 186 -15.47 -22.38 6.61
C GLU A 186 -14.51 -22.62 7.79
N LEU A 187 -14.41 -21.64 8.69
CA LEU A 187 -13.50 -21.68 9.83
C LEU A 187 -14.11 -22.34 11.07
N GLY A 188 -15.38 -22.79 11.00
CA GLY A 188 -16.08 -23.37 12.14
C GLY A 188 -16.25 -22.39 13.29
N ILE A 189 -16.61 -21.14 12.98
CA ILE A 189 -16.89 -20.06 13.94
C ILE A 189 -18.40 -19.87 14.01
N PRO A 190 -19.03 -19.93 15.22
CA PRO A 190 -20.45 -19.65 15.38
C PRO A 190 -20.82 -18.24 14.92
N ASP A 191 -22.04 -18.06 14.40
CA ASP A 191 -22.48 -16.76 13.89
C ASP A 191 -22.56 -15.67 14.96
N ASP A 192 -22.84 -16.05 16.20
CA ASP A 192 -22.95 -15.17 17.38
C ASP A 192 -21.61 -14.97 18.13
N ALA A 193 -20.54 -15.63 17.71
CA ALA A 193 -19.21 -15.50 18.31
C ALA A 193 -18.62 -14.11 18.04
N PHE A 194 -17.87 -13.57 19.01
CA PHE A 194 -17.05 -12.38 18.84
C PHE A 194 -15.69 -12.73 18.24
N VAL A 195 -15.24 -12.01 17.21
CA VAL A 195 -14.06 -12.39 16.44
C VAL A 195 -13.05 -11.24 16.36
N PHE A 196 -11.87 -11.47 16.95
CA PHE A 196 -10.71 -10.64 16.69
C PHE A 196 -9.93 -11.15 15.48
N GLY A 197 -9.39 -10.24 14.66
CA GLY A 197 -8.61 -10.63 13.50
C GLY A 197 -7.27 -9.90 13.41
N ARG A 198 -6.24 -10.63 12.96
CA ARG A 198 -4.94 -10.05 12.63
C ARG A 198 -4.53 -10.44 11.22
N ILE A 199 -4.12 -9.46 10.45
CA ILE A 199 -3.46 -9.66 9.16
C ILE A 199 -2.08 -9.01 9.20
N GLY A 200 -1.06 -9.66 8.64
CA GLY A 200 0.30 -9.14 8.60
C GLY A 200 1.19 -9.93 7.67
N ARG A 201 2.44 -9.53 7.53
CA ARG A 201 3.44 -10.33 6.82
C ARG A 201 3.92 -11.48 7.69
N ASP A 202 4.21 -12.61 7.07
CA ASP A 202 4.95 -13.73 7.67
C ASP A 202 6.44 -13.34 7.76
N ASP A 203 6.75 -12.47 8.73
CA ASP A 203 8.10 -11.91 8.93
C ASP A 203 8.38 -11.78 10.43
N ALA A 204 9.28 -12.61 10.93
CA ALA A 204 9.65 -12.66 12.34
C ALA A 204 10.28 -11.35 12.84
N SER A 205 10.94 -10.57 11.98
CA SER A 205 11.63 -9.35 12.37
C SER A 205 10.69 -8.23 12.82
N ILE A 206 9.45 -8.25 12.33
CA ILE A 206 8.40 -7.27 12.65
C ILE A 206 7.31 -7.84 13.56
N TYR A 207 7.42 -9.11 13.94
CA TYR A 207 6.43 -9.75 14.79
C TYR A 207 6.41 -9.15 16.20
N GLU A 208 5.21 -8.90 16.69
CA GLU A 208 4.90 -8.48 18.06
C GLU A 208 3.73 -9.31 18.57
N ASN A 209 3.81 -9.73 19.83
CA ASN A 209 2.85 -10.67 20.40
C ASN A 209 1.86 -10.06 21.40
N ILE A 210 1.82 -8.75 21.55
CA ILE A 210 0.95 -8.07 22.50
C ILE A 210 -0.52 -8.48 22.33
N ASN A 211 -1.00 -8.60 21.10
CA ASN A 211 -2.37 -9.03 20.79
C ASN A 211 -2.63 -10.51 21.12
N ILE A 212 -1.64 -11.38 20.96
CA ILE A 212 -1.75 -12.81 21.31
C ILE A 212 -1.81 -12.99 22.82
N ARG A 213 -0.94 -12.27 23.55
CA ARG A 213 -0.93 -12.27 25.02
C ARG A 213 -2.24 -11.72 25.59
N ALA A 214 -2.71 -10.60 25.07
CA ALA A 214 -3.97 -10.00 25.48
C ALA A 214 -5.17 -10.92 25.18
N TYR A 215 -5.16 -11.56 24.00
CA TYR A 215 -6.23 -12.49 23.64
C TYR A 215 -6.27 -13.71 24.57
N ALA A 216 -5.14 -14.26 24.98
CA ALA A 216 -5.07 -15.38 25.92
C ALA A 216 -5.78 -15.09 27.26
N GLU A 217 -5.82 -13.82 27.70
CA GLU A 217 -6.49 -13.38 28.92
C GLU A 217 -8.02 -13.18 28.76
N VAL A 218 -8.51 -13.15 27.52
CA VAL A 218 -9.93 -12.89 27.21
C VAL A 218 -10.60 -14.06 26.51
N GLU A 219 -9.83 -15.12 26.16
CA GLU A 219 -10.35 -16.30 25.48
C GLU A 219 -11.47 -16.94 26.26
N ARG A 220 -12.56 -17.24 25.58
CA ARG A 220 -13.71 -18.01 26.06
C ARG A 220 -14.41 -18.67 24.87
N ASP A 221 -15.36 -19.57 25.12
CA ASP A 221 -15.94 -20.43 24.08
C ASP A 221 -16.63 -19.65 22.94
N ASP A 222 -17.11 -18.44 23.21
CA ASP A 222 -17.79 -17.55 22.26
C ASP A 222 -16.87 -16.47 21.66
N VAL A 223 -15.54 -16.52 21.90
CA VAL A 223 -14.56 -15.55 21.41
C VAL A 223 -13.50 -16.25 20.58
N PHE A 224 -13.24 -15.75 19.36
CA PHE A 224 -12.30 -16.33 18.41
C PHE A 224 -11.21 -15.34 17.98
N LEU A 225 -10.06 -15.89 17.54
CA LEU A 225 -8.96 -15.14 16.96
C LEU A 225 -8.66 -15.68 15.56
N VAL A 226 -8.81 -14.87 14.51
CA VAL A 226 -8.48 -15.24 13.14
C VAL A 226 -7.17 -14.58 12.72
N LEU A 227 -6.20 -15.38 12.30
CA LEU A 227 -4.85 -14.97 11.95
C LEU A 227 -4.58 -15.23 10.46
N VAL A 228 -4.35 -14.17 9.68
CA VAL A 228 -3.97 -14.26 8.26
C VAL A 228 -2.45 -14.19 8.14
N ALA A 229 -1.85 -15.14 7.42
CA ALA A 229 -0.42 -15.27 7.19
C ALA A 229 0.41 -15.18 8.49
N PRO A 230 0.07 -15.96 9.56
CA PRO A 230 0.81 -15.89 10.81
C PRO A 230 2.22 -16.46 10.64
N SER A 231 3.22 -15.74 11.15
CA SER A 231 4.60 -16.23 11.19
C SER A 231 4.74 -17.46 12.09
N ARG A 232 5.86 -18.16 11.97
CA ARG A 232 6.19 -19.30 12.83
C ARG A 232 6.16 -18.90 14.32
N GLU A 233 6.68 -17.71 14.65
CA GLU A 233 6.70 -17.16 16.01
C GLU A 233 5.27 -16.92 16.51
N CYS A 234 4.39 -16.38 15.67
CA CYS A 234 2.98 -16.18 16.00
C CYS A 234 2.29 -17.49 16.33
N ARG A 235 2.47 -18.52 15.48
CA ARG A 235 1.92 -19.87 15.73
C ARG A 235 2.49 -20.50 17.00
N SER A 236 3.80 -20.30 17.26
CA SER A 236 4.46 -20.77 18.49
C SER A 236 3.88 -20.10 19.73
N ASP A 237 3.62 -18.79 19.69
CA ASP A 237 3.04 -18.07 20.82
C ASP A 237 1.58 -18.48 21.07
N VAL A 238 0.77 -18.71 20.04
CA VAL A 238 -0.58 -19.28 20.19
C VAL A 238 -0.53 -20.60 20.96
N GLY A 239 0.38 -21.50 20.59
CA GLY A 239 0.58 -22.77 21.30
C GLY A 239 1.10 -22.58 22.72
N ARG A 240 2.07 -21.68 22.94
CA ARG A 240 2.68 -21.41 24.25
C ARG A 240 1.68 -20.83 25.26
N PHE A 241 0.78 -19.98 24.80
CA PHE A 241 -0.28 -19.41 25.65
C PHE A 241 -1.53 -20.31 25.75
N GLY A 242 -1.54 -21.47 25.09
CA GLY A 242 -2.61 -22.46 25.20
C GLY A 242 -3.92 -22.05 24.53
N ILE A 243 -3.88 -21.10 23.58
CA ILE A 243 -5.05 -20.58 22.89
C ILE A 243 -5.70 -21.68 22.04
N LYS A 244 -7.00 -21.94 22.24
CA LYS A 244 -7.78 -23.02 21.59
C LYS A 244 -8.60 -22.50 20.42
N ASN A 245 -9.14 -21.28 20.53
CA ASN A 245 -10.05 -20.67 19.56
C ASN A 245 -9.33 -19.81 18.52
N ALA A 246 -8.08 -20.17 18.15
CA ALA A 246 -7.37 -19.57 17.04
C ALA A 246 -7.67 -20.28 15.72
N LYS A 247 -7.99 -19.51 14.68
CA LYS A 247 -8.19 -19.97 13.30
C LYS A 247 -7.14 -19.33 12.39
N TYR A 248 -6.76 -20.04 11.32
CA TYR A 248 -5.67 -19.63 10.45
C TYR A 248 -6.13 -19.55 9.00
N ILE A 249 -5.70 -18.47 8.35
CA ILE A 249 -5.81 -18.29 6.90
C ILE A 249 -4.38 -18.19 6.38
N GLU A 250 -4.04 -19.05 5.42
CA GLU A 250 -2.71 -19.04 4.82
C GLU A 250 -2.48 -17.76 3.98
N ARG A 251 -1.21 -17.47 3.71
CA ARG A 251 -0.82 -16.31 2.91
C ARG A 251 -1.52 -16.33 1.55
N THR A 252 -2.21 -15.24 1.21
CA THR A 252 -2.96 -15.11 -0.04
C THR A 252 -2.88 -13.71 -0.62
N THR A 253 -3.02 -13.61 -1.95
CA THR A 253 -3.25 -12.36 -2.71
C THR A 253 -4.67 -12.28 -3.24
N ASP A 254 -5.52 -13.24 -2.92
CA ASP A 254 -6.93 -13.24 -3.32
C ASP A 254 -7.69 -12.16 -2.55
N GLU A 255 -8.02 -11.08 -3.23
CA GLU A 255 -8.69 -9.90 -2.67
C GLU A 255 -10.12 -10.25 -2.20
N VAL A 256 -10.79 -11.22 -2.85
CA VAL A 256 -12.12 -11.69 -2.42
C VAL A 256 -11.99 -12.42 -1.08
N ARG A 257 -10.99 -13.30 -0.94
CA ARG A 257 -10.74 -14.02 0.31
C ARG A 257 -10.34 -13.07 1.44
N LEU A 258 -9.53 -12.06 1.16
CA LEU A 258 -9.18 -11.02 2.15
C LEU A 258 -10.39 -10.19 2.54
N SER A 259 -11.26 -9.85 1.59
CA SER A 259 -12.51 -9.15 1.87
C SER A 259 -13.44 -9.99 2.77
N LYS A 260 -13.57 -11.30 2.50
CA LYS A 260 -14.31 -12.23 3.36
C LYS A 260 -13.71 -12.34 4.76
N PHE A 261 -12.38 -12.29 4.91
CA PHE A 261 -11.73 -12.23 6.22
C PHE A 261 -12.17 -10.99 7.00
N PHE A 262 -12.15 -9.80 6.40
CA PHE A 262 -12.60 -8.58 7.08
C PHE A 262 -14.09 -8.63 7.46
N ASN A 263 -14.94 -9.30 6.67
CA ASN A 263 -16.34 -9.52 7.02
C ASN A 263 -16.54 -10.60 8.11
N THR A 264 -15.50 -11.39 8.42
CA THR A 264 -15.55 -12.44 9.46
C THR A 264 -15.29 -11.85 10.85
N ILE A 265 -14.45 -10.83 10.94
CA ILE A 265 -13.96 -10.28 12.19
C ILE A 265 -14.77 -9.07 12.65
N ASP A 266 -14.88 -8.89 13.96
CA ASP A 266 -15.53 -7.75 14.57
C ASP A 266 -14.53 -6.64 14.89
N VAL A 267 -13.26 -6.97 15.20
CA VAL A 267 -12.20 -6.01 15.56
C VAL A 267 -10.87 -6.45 14.98
N GLN A 268 -10.14 -5.52 14.38
CA GLN A 268 -8.74 -5.72 14.01
C GLN A 268 -7.86 -5.65 15.27
N ALA A 269 -7.21 -6.76 15.65
CA ALA A 269 -6.27 -6.83 16.76
C ALA A 269 -4.83 -6.76 16.22
N HIS A 270 -4.40 -5.57 15.80
CA HIS A 270 -3.11 -5.37 15.14
C HIS A 270 -1.94 -5.33 16.12
N ALA A 271 -0.84 -5.96 15.73
CA ALA A 271 0.42 -5.90 16.45
C ALA A 271 1.60 -5.96 15.49
N ARG A 272 2.52 -5.00 15.61
CA ARG A 272 3.73 -4.92 14.80
C ARG A 272 4.83 -4.18 15.56
N LYS A 273 5.99 -4.82 15.73
CA LYS A 273 7.09 -4.35 16.57
C LYS A 273 7.61 -2.95 16.19
N ASP A 274 7.86 -2.71 14.91
CA ASP A 274 8.35 -1.41 14.42
C ASP A 274 7.24 -0.36 14.23
N GLY A 275 5.97 -0.77 14.34
CA GLY A 275 4.80 0.09 14.08
C GLY A 275 4.47 0.21 12.60
N GLU A 276 3.65 1.19 12.26
CA GLU A 276 3.15 1.39 10.89
C GLU A 276 3.41 2.81 10.40
N CYS A 277 3.82 2.93 9.13
CA CYS A 277 3.96 4.21 8.43
C CYS A 277 2.63 4.68 7.85
N ASN A 278 1.97 3.78 7.12
CA ASN A 278 0.63 3.91 6.55
C ASN A 278 0.13 2.52 6.19
N SER A 279 -0.65 1.90 7.05
CA SER A 279 -1.08 0.52 6.88
C SER A 279 -2.26 0.40 5.91
N GLY A 280 -2.04 -0.27 4.76
CA GLY A 280 -3.12 -0.64 3.85
C GLY A 280 -4.14 -1.54 4.54
N ALA A 281 -3.68 -2.54 5.31
CA ALA A 281 -4.54 -3.50 6.00
C ALA A 281 -5.51 -2.84 7.00
N HIS A 282 -5.07 -1.77 7.71
CA HIS A 282 -5.97 -1.04 8.60
C HIS A 282 -7.12 -0.38 7.83
N TYR A 283 -6.79 0.30 6.72
CA TYR A 283 -7.80 0.94 5.88
C TYR A 283 -8.69 -0.08 5.14
N GLU A 284 -8.16 -1.25 4.79
CA GLU A 284 -8.97 -2.34 4.23
C GLU A 284 -10.02 -2.80 5.24
N GLY A 285 -9.65 -3.03 6.50
CA GLY A 285 -10.61 -3.30 7.57
C GLY A 285 -11.60 -2.15 7.79
N PHE A 286 -11.15 -0.91 7.69
CA PHE A 286 -12.02 0.27 7.79
C PHE A 286 -13.03 0.38 6.63
N ALA A 287 -12.68 -0.08 5.43
CA ALA A 287 -13.61 -0.21 4.31
C ALA A 287 -14.75 -1.19 4.63
N HIS A 288 -14.47 -2.20 5.47
CA HIS A 288 -15.45 -3.16 6.00
C HIS A 288 -16.09 -2.71 7.32
N ARG A 289 -15.85 -1.47 7.76
CA ARG A 289 -16.38 -0.90 9.02
C ARG A 289 -15.87 -1.62 10.28
N VAL A 290 -14.70 -2.28 10.22
CA VAL A 290 -14.10 -3.03 11.34
C VAL A 290 -13.19 -2.11 12.14
N PRO A 291 -13.50 -1.79 13.42
CA PRO A 291 -12.64 -1.01 14.29
C PRO A 291 -11.26 -1.64 14.52
N LEU A 292 -10.30 -0.85 15.01
CA LEU A 292 -8.92 -1.24 15.19
C LEU A 292 -8.47 -1.13 16.65
N ILE A 293 -7.77 -2.15 17.16
CA ILE A 293 -6.87 -2.01 18.30
C ILE A 293 -5.43 -2.12 17.76
N SER A 294 -4.59 -1.14 18.04
CA SER A 294 -3.19 -1.10 17.66
C SER A 294 -2.32 -0.64 18.83
N HIS A 295 -1.01 -0.60 18.68
CA HIS A 295 -0.09 -0.11 19.70
C HIS A 295 1.03 0.73 19.08
N TYR A 296 1.71 1.54 19.89
CA TYR A 296 2.89 2.26 19.48
C TYR A 296 4.01 1.30 19.08
N GLY A 297 4.56 1.48 17.89
CA GLY A 297 5.75 0.76 17.46
C GLY A 297 7.03 1.39 18.00
N THR A 298 8.15 0.69 17.86
CA THR A 298 9.47 1.19 18.28
C THR A 298 9.99 2.30 17.35
N THR A 299 9.51 2.37 16.11
CA THR A 299 10.03 3.28 15.08
C THR A 299 8.94 4.16 14.46
N PHE A 300 7.79 3.57 14.08
CA PHE A 300 6.77 4.25 13.30
C PHE A 300 5.49 4.47 14.09
N GLN A 301 4.89 5.65 13.94
CA GLN A 301 3.68 6.07 14.66
C GLN A 301 2.55 6.49 13.70
N GLY A 302 2.62 6.05 12.43
CA GLY A 302 1.62 6.39 11.42
C GLY A 302 0.22 5.82 11.70
N HIS A 303 0.12 4.78 12.57
CA HIS A 303 -1.15 4.23 13.04
C HIS A 303 -2.01 5.25 13.79
N LEU A 304 -1.41 6.26 14.43
CA LEU A 304 -2.17 7.36 15.07
C LEU A 304 -2.96 8.16 14.01
N GLU A 305 -2.32 8.45 12.86
CA GLU A 305 -2.96 9.14 11.75
C GLU A 305 -4.03 8.25 11.10
N THR A 306 -3.74 6.95 10.95
CA THR A 306 -4.65 5.98 10.33
C THR A 306 -5.89 5.77 11.18
N THR A 307 -5.73 5.53 12.48
CA THR A 307 -6.83 5.19 13.41
C THR A 307 -7.87 6.29 13.46
N GLY A 308 -7.48 7.55 13.65
CA GLY A 308 -8.31 8.73 13.47
C GLY A 308 -9.71 8.70 14.14
N GLY A 309 -9.84 7.99 15.27
CA GLY A 309 -11.11 7.78 15.98
C GLY A 309 -11.82 6.47 15.68
N GLY A 310 -11.37 5.68 14.68
CA GLY A 310 -11.94 4.37 14.35
C GLY A 310 -11.36 3.22 15.16
N GLY A 311 -10.85 3.47 16.37
CA GLY A 311 -10.27 2.45 17.22
C GLY A 311 -9.40 3.01 18.34
N PHE A 312 -8.54 2.15 18.89
CA PHE A 312 -7.68 2.45 20.04
C PHE A 312 -6.21 2.22 19.70
N VAL A 313 -5.34 3.01 20.34
CA VAL A 313 -3.88 2.85 20.23
C VAL A 313 -3.31 2.82 21.65
N VAL A 314 -2.71 1.69 22.03
CA VAL A 314 -2.10 1.50 23.37
C VAL A 314 -0.59 1.74 23.33
N LEU A 315 0.03 1.91 24.48
CA LEU A 315 1.48 2.02 24.58
C LEU A 315 2.17 0.70 24.19
N SER A 316 3.39 0.80 23.69
CA SER A 316 4.20 -0.37 23.32
C SER A 316 4.39 -1.28 24.53
N GLY A 317 4.05 -2.57 24.39
CA GLY A 317 4.18 -3.57 25.45
C GLY A 317 3.13 -3.53 26.54
N ASP A 318 2.18 -2.61 26.50
CA ASP A 318 1.09 -2.50 27.47
C ASP A 318 -0.01 -3.53 27.18
N VAL A 319 0.27 -4.79 27.58
CA VAL A 319 -0.66 -5.92 27.42
C VAL A 319 -1.91 -5.73 28.28
N GLU A 320 -1.79 -5.12 29.45
CA GLU A 320 -2.91 -4.91 30.37
C GLU A 320 -3.96 -4.00 29.73
N GLU A 321 -3.55 -2.86 29.20
CA GLU A 321 -4.46 -1.94 28.51
C GLU A 321 -5.03 -2.54 27.22
N TYR A 322 -4.21 -3.29 26.44
CA TYR A 322 -4.70 -4.01 25.27
C TYR A 322 -5.79 -5.02 25.66
N THR A 323 -5.56 -5.79 26.73
CA THR A 323 -6.53 -6.75 27.30
C THR A 323 -7.81 -6.05 27.77
N ARG A 324 -7.68 -4.92 28.47
CA ARG A 324 -8.83 -4.13 28.94
C ARG A 324 -9.70 -3.68 27.78
N ILE A 325 -9.09 -3.21 26.69
CA ILE A 325 -9.83 -2.78 25.48
C ILE A 325 -10.51 -3.98 24.82
N MET A 326 -9.82 -5.12 24.69
CA MET A 326 -10.44 -6.33 24.15
C MET A 326 -11.68 -6.75 24.95
N LYS A 327 -11.58 -6.73 26.31
CA LYS A 327 -12.72 -7.00 27.20
C LYS A 327 -13.86 -6.02 26.97
N ALA A 328 -13.56 -4.73 26.88
CA ALA A 328 -14.58 -3.70 26.66
C ALA A 328 -15.36 -3.89 25.35
N PHE A 329 -14.72 -4.41 24.28
CA PHE A 329 -15.42 -4.80 23.06
C PHE A 329 -16.33 -6.02 23.27
N ILE A 330 -15.80 -7.09 23.90
CA ILE A 330 -16.55 -8.33 24.13
C ILE A 330 -17.77 -8.06 25.03
N ASP A 331 -17.59 -7.25 26.07
CA ASP A 331 -18.61 -6.95 27.08
C ASP A 331 -19.53 -5.78 26.65
N LYS A 332 -19.35 -5.28 25.41
CA LYS A 332 -20.16 -4.20 24.81
C LYS A 332 -20.12 -2.88 25.61
N GLU A 333 -19.00 -2.60 26.23
CA GLU A 333 -18.76 -1.35 26.98
C GLU A 333 -18.29 -0.20 26.08
N VAL A 334 -18.01 -0.47 24.81
CA VAL A 334 -17.65 0.52 23.79
C VAL A 334 -18.83 0.81 22.86
N ASP A 335 -18.94 2.05 22.39
CA ASP A 335 -19.86 2.41 21.31
C ASP A 335 -19.30 1.88 19.98
N TYR A 336 -19.63 0.63 19.68
CA TYR A 336 -19.13 -0.08 18.49
C TYR A 336 -19.57 0.61 17.19
N GLU A 337 -20.82 1.07 17.13
CA GLU A 337 -21.34 1.71 15.91
C GLU A 337 -20.63 3.03 15.63
N ALA A 338 -20.37 3.85 16.65
CA ALA A 338 -19.62 5.08 16.52
C ALA A 338 -18.17 4.82 16.06
N LEU A 339 -17.50 3.79 16.62
CA LEU A 339 -16.15 3.40 16.20
C LEU A 339 -16.12 2.88 14.76
N SER A 340 -17.10 2.04 14.39
CA SER A 340 -17.27 1.48 13.06
C SER A 340 -17.51 2.56 12.01
N GLU A 341 -18.36 3.53 12.30
CA GLU A 341 -18.58 4.67 11.41
C GLU A 341 -17.35 5.55 11.29
N ALA A 342 -16.66 5.84 12.41
CA ALA A 342 -15.41 6.59 12.39
C ALA A 342 -14.31 5.88 11.57
N ALA A 343 -14.19 4.56 11.67
CA ALA A 343 -13.31 3.74 10.85
C ALA A 343 -13.64 3.90 9.35
N TYR A 344 -14.91 3.77 8.98
CA TYR A 344 -15.36 3.96 7.61
C TYR A 344 -15.08 5.36 7.07
N GLN A 345 -15.22 6.40 7.91
CA GLN A 345 -14.87 7.78 7.54
C GLN A 345 -13.35 7.94 7.28
N GLN A 346 -12.47 7.17 7.95
CA GLN A 346 -11.05 7.16 7.62
C GLN A 346 -10.80 6.51 6.25
N TYR A 347 -11.45 5.37 5.96
CA TYR A 347 -11.39 4.76 4.63
C TYR A 347 -11.84 5.74 3.53
N GLN A 348 -12.92 6.47 3.74
CA GLN A 348 -13.44 7.44 2.76
C GLN A 348 -12.44 8.55 2.38
N LYS A 349 -11.40 8.76 3.17
CA LYS A 349 -10.31 9.72 2.87
C LYS A 349 -9.26 9.14 1.90
N VAL A 350 -9.20 7.82 1.77
CA VAL A 350 -8.13 7.10 1.05
C VAL A 350 -8.66 6.15 -0.03
N THR A 351 -9.88 6.36 -0.49
CA THR A 351 -10.43 5.53 -1.57
C THR A 351 -9.50 5.55 -2.79
N ASP A 352 -9.45 4.44 -3.51
CA ASP A 352 -8.67 4.28 -4.73
C ASP A 352 -8.90 5.41 -5.74
N VAL A 353 -10.14 5.83 -5.93
CA VAL A 353 -10.51 6.96 -6.81
C VAL A 353 -9.85 8.26 -6.35
N LYS A 354 -9.96 8.62 -5.05
CA LYS A 354 -9.42 9.88 -4.52
C LYS A 354 -7.89 9.91 -4.60
N MET A 355 -7.24 8.82 -4.18
CA MET A 355 -5.78 8.77 -4.14
C MET A 355 -5.19 8.70 -5.55
N SER A 356 -5.83 7.96 -6.47
CA SER A 356 -5.41 7.91 -7.87
C SER A 356 -5.55 9.27 -8.55
N ALA A 357 -6.66 9.99 -8.31
CA ALA A 357 -6.83 11.33 -8.83
C ALA A 357 -5.76 12.30 -8.27
N ALA A 358 -5.45 12.22 -6.97
CA ALA A 358 -4.42 13.05 -6.35
C ALA A 358 -3.04 12.79 -6.99
N GLN A 359 -2.64 11.54 -7.18
CA GLN A 359 -1.35 11.20 -7.79
C GLN A 359 -1.31 11.57 -9.27
N LEU A 360 -2.38 11.33 -10.01
CA LEU A 360 -2.46 11.68 -11.42
C LEU A 360 -2.38 13.21 -11.63
N ASN A 361 -2.98 14.01 -10.74
CA ASN A 361 -2.86 15.47 -10.76
C ASN A 361 -1.41 15.92 -10.55
N ILE A 362 -0.63 15.21 -9.71
CA ILE A 362 0.81 15.48 -9.59
C ILE A 362 1.50 15.27 -10.94
N TYR A 363 1.24 14.17 -11.64
CA TYR A 363 1.83 13.93 -12.96
C TYR A 363 1.40 14.99 -13.99
N LYS A 364 0.12 15.33 -14.03
CA LYS A 364 -0.42 16.36 -14.94
C LYS A 364 0.15 17.76 -14.67
N SER A 365 0.48 18.08 -13.42
CA SER A 365 1.10 19.38 -13.08
C SER A 365 2.52 19.54 -13.61
N LEU A 366 3.14 18.48 -14.13
CA LEU A 366 4.49 18.51 -14.71
C LEU A 366 4.46 18.68 -16.25
N LEU A 367 3.29 18.53 -16.90
CA LEU A 367 3.12 18.73 -18.33
C LEU A 367 3.34 20.20 -18.70
#